data_aac30fc586c6811f2602333eadfe798f
#
_entry.id   aac30fc586c6811f2602333eadfe798f
#
_cell.length_a   1.000
_cell.length_b   1.000
_cell.length_c   1.000
_cell.angle_alpha   90.00
_cell.angle_beta   90.00
_cell.angle_gamma   90.00
#
_symmetry.space_group_name_H-M   'P 1'
#
loop_
_entity.id
_entity.type
_entity.pdbx_description
1 polymer ?
#
loop_
_entity_poly.entity_id
_entity_poly.type
_entity_poly.pdbx_seq_one_letter_code
_entity_poly.pdbx_strand_id
1 'polypeptide(L)'
;MPKLKLRPLPFYAPELGDGIEGLESLGAGSAALILSDLPSGETAAKFDRAPDFARFWPAVWHALSATGCAVLMTSSLRFAAAVIASQPKAYRYDLMWEKTLATGHLNAANRPLRAHEFILIFARKGTTVFNPQMVETGVPVSSVGAGVATGSENYGSMAQTAKSRAGATDRHPRSVLHFGTVPTNNEHRAHPQQKPIDLLCNLVRQYSNHGDLVVDPYAGSGSTIEAARACGRRALGWDSSPRFGVAPRTRAAGGAQ
;
A
#
# COMPACT_ATOMS: atom_id res chain seq x y z
N MET A 1 -9.98 -13.93 11.61
CA MET A 1 -10.71 -12.67 11.33
C MET A 1 -12.03 -13.02 10.64
N PRO A 2 -13.17 -12.41 11.02
CA PRO A 2 -14.42 -12.65 10.30
C PRO A 2 -14.23 -12.20 8.85
N LYS A 3 -14.57 -13.08 7.90
CA LYS A 3 -14.60 -12.73 6.46
C LYS A 3 -15.59 -11.57 6.30
N LEU A 4 -15.10 -10.41 5.90
CA LEU A 4 -15.95 -9.29 5.54
C LEU A 4 -16.84 -9.78 4.38
N LYS A 5 -18.14 -9.88 4.59
CA LYS A 5 -19.11 -10.08 3.50
C LYS A 5 -19.18 -8.75 2.76
N LEU A 6 -18.31 -8.57 1.76
CA LEU A 6 -18.36 -7.42 0.87
C LEU A 6 -19.68 -7.52 0.10
N ARG A 7 -20.60 -6.59 0.33
CA ARG A 7 -21.67 -6.31 -0.63
C ARG A 7 -20.99 -5.85 -1.91
N PRO A 8 -21.52 -6.14 -3.10
CA PRO A 8 -21.04 -5.53 -4.33
C PRO A 8 -21.17 -4.01 -4.15
N LEU A 9 -20.06 -3.36 -3.83
CA LEU A 9 -19.98 -1.90 -3.76
C LEU A 9 -20.08 -1.39 -5.21
N PRO A 10 -20.71 -0.23 -5.46
CA PRO A 10 -20.70 0.36 -6.78
C PRO A 10 -19.26 0.49 -7.25
N PHE A 11 -18.99 0.03 -8.48
CA PHE A 11 -17.68 0.07 -9.13
C PHE A 11 -17.13 1.49 -9.06
N TYR A 12 -16.03 1.67 -8.35
CA TYR A 12 -15.36 2.96 -8.19
C TYR A 12 -14.21 3.03 -9.19
N ALA A 13 -14.53 3.43 -10.41
CA ALA A 13 -13.53 3.65 -11.44
C ALA A 13 -12.59 4.80 -11.05
N PRO A 14 -11.29 4.68 -11.33
CA PRO A 14 -10.37 5.80 -11.28
C PRO A 14 -10.73 6.87 -12.32
N GLU A 15 -10.25 8.08 -12.13
CA GLU A 15 -10.35 9.14 -13.15
C GLU A 15 -9.40 8.81 -14.32
N LEU A 16 -9.82 9.08 -15.55
CA LEU A 16 -8.96 8.95 -16.72
C LEU A 16 -7.96 10.09 -16.75
N GLY A 17 -6.66 9.77 -16.71
CA GLY A 17 -5.60 10.77 -16.75
C GLY A 17 -4.25 10.25 -16.32
N ASP A 18 -3.25 11.11 -16.42
CA ASP A 18 -1.90 10.85 -15.89
C ASP A 18 -1.92 10.96 -14.35
N GLY A 19 -1.39 9.94 -13.67
CA GLY A 19 -1.41 9.89 -12.21
C GLY A 19 -0.49 10.93 -11.55
N ILE A 20 0.61 11.33 -12.19
CA ILE A 20 1.51 12.36 -11.68
C ILE A 20 0.81 13.72 -11.78
N GLU A 21 0.19 14.05 -12.92
CA GLU A 21 -0.63 15.25 -13.07
C GLU A 21 -1.80 15.28 -12.08
N GLY A 22 -2.40 14.10 -11.86
CA GLY A 22 -3.41 13.93 -10.82
C GLY A 22 -2.91 14.30 -9.42
N LEU A 23 -1.73 13.82 -9.03
CA LEU A 23 -1.10 14.19 -7.76
C LEU A 23 -0.78 15.69 -7.67
N GLU A 24 -0.27 16.28 -8.75
CA GLU A 24 0.05 17.73 -8.86
C GLU A 24 -1.21 18.60 -8.73
N SER A 25 -2.37 18.10 -9.16
CA SER A 25 -3.66 18.81 -9.09
C SER A 25 -4.29 18.85 -7.69
N LEU A 26 -3.80 18.01 -6.76
CA LEU A 26 -4.30 17.97 -5.39
C LEU A 26 -3.87 19.21 -4.60
N GLY A 27 -4.66 19.56 -3.59
CA GLY A 27 -4.21 20.53 -2.59
C GLY A 27 -2.99 20.01 -1.85
N ALA A 28 -1.99 20.88 -1.62
CA ALA A 28 -0.78 20.52 -0.91
C ALA A 28 -1.11 19.88 0.47
N GLY A 29 -0.51 18.75 0.77
CA GLY A 29 -0.69 18.06 2.04
C GLY A 29 -2.08 17.45 2.27
N SER A 30 -2.90 17.28 1.24
CA SER A 30 -4.27 16.79 1.36
C SER A 30 -4.40 15.28 1.53
N ALA A 31 -3.41 14.50 1.10
CA ALA A 31 -3.41 13.04 1.19
C ALA A 31 -2.68 12.54 2.44
N ALA A 32 -3.27 11.61 3.16
CA ALA A 32 -2.62 10.92 4.27
C ALA A 32 -1.82 9.69 3.80
N LEU A 33 -2.27 9.06 2.73
CA LEU A 33 -1.65 7.85 2.20
C LEU A 33 -1.65 7.89 0.67
N ILE A 34 -0.50 7.63 0.07
CA ILE A 34 -0.39 7.21 -1.32
C ILE A 34 -0.14 5.71 -1.31
N LEU A 35 -1.07 4.92 -1.84
CA LEU A 35 -0.98 3.47 -1.92
C LEU A 35 -1.13 3.05 -3.38
N SER A 36 -0.06 2.52 -3.97
CA SER A 36 -0.02 2.24 -5.40
C SER A 36 0.79 1.01 -5.76
N ASP A 37 0.33 0.26 -6.75
CA ASP A 37 1.09 -0.78 -7.44
C ASP A 37 1.79 -0.14 -8.64
N LEU A 38 3.09 0.13 -8.49
CA LEU A 38 3.84 0.87 -9.50
C LEU A 38 4.07 0.03 -10.76
N PRO A 39 3.81 0.58 -11.96
CA PRO A 39 4.25 -0.05 -13.20
C PRO A 39 5.78 -0.12 -13.23
N SER A 40 6.32 -1.31 -13.52
CA SER A 40 7.76 -1.57 -13.42
C SER A 40 8.54 -1.32 -14.70
N GLY A 41 7.86 -1.35 -15.85
CA GLY A 41 8.49 -1.34 -17.16
C GLY A 41 9.20 -2.67 -17.50
N GLU A 42 8.98 -3.73 -16.73
CA GLU A 42 9.65 -5.04 -16.90
C GLU A 42 8.80 -6.05 -17.67
N THR A 43 7.59 -5.69 -18.05
CA THR A 43 6.70 -6.57 -18.83
C THR A 43 6.57 -6.09 -20.27
N ALA A 44 6.09 -6.97 -21.17
CA ALA A 44 5.82 -6.62 -22.56
C ALA A 44 4.55 -5.76 -22.76
N ALA A 45 3.82 -5.45 -21.68
CA ALA A 45 2.60 -4.69 -21.75
C ALA A 45 2.89 -3.20 -22.03
N LYS A 46 2.23 -2.62 -23.03
CA LYS A 46 2.46 -1.22 -23.45
C LYS A 46 2.17 -0.18 -22.33
N PHE A 47 1.30 -0.54 -21.39
CA PHE A 47 0.95 0.31 -20.24
C PHE A 47 1.96 0.19 -19.08
N ASP A 48 2.81 -0.85 -19.07
CA ASP A 48 3.81 -1.05 -18.03
C ASP A 48 5.04 -0.19 -18.30
N ARG A 49 4.98 1.06 -17.89
CA ARG A 49 6.09 2.02 -18.00
C ARG A 49 6.40 2.56 -16.61
N ALA A 50 7.66 2.37 -16.18
CA ALA A 50 8.11 2.91 -14.90
C ALA A 50 7.88 4.44 -14.82
N PRO A 51 7.49 4.96 -13.65
CA PRO A 51 7.36 6.39 -13.45
C PRO A 51 8.66 7.14 -13.72
N ASP A 52 8.56 8.35 -14.26
CA ASP A 52 9.64 9.32 -14.17
C ASP A 52 9.79 9.77 -12.72
N PHE A 53 10.74 9.20 -12.00
CA PHE A 53 10.95 9.50 -10.60
C PHE A 53 11.33 10.96 -10.33
N ALA A 54 11.89 11.67 -11.30
CA ALA A 54 12.19 13.09 -11.17
C ALA A 54 10.91 13.94 -11.05
N ARG A 55 9.82 13.52 -11.72
CA ARG A 55 8.50 14.13 -11.59
C ARG A 55 7.65 13.51 -10.49
N PHE A 56 7.72 12.19 -10.33
CA PHE A 56 6.89 11.43 -9.41
C PHE A 56 7.07 11.87 -7.95
N TRP A 57 8.32 11.93 -7.46
CA TRP A 57 8.56 12.25 -6.06
C TRP A 57 8.14 13.67 -5.65
N PRO A 58 8.43 14.72 -6.43
CA PRO A 58 7.87 16.05 -6.13
C PRO A 58 6.35 16.04 -6.00
N ALA A 59 5.63 15.39 -6.92
CA ALA A 59 4.17 15.28 -6.89
C ALA A 59 3.68 14.49 -5.66
N VAL A 60 4.33 13.37 -5.31
CA VAL A 60 4.06 12.59 -4.09
C VAL A 60 4.21 13.47 -2.85
N TRP A 61 5.33 14.20 -2.75
CA TRP A 61 5.58 15.05 -1.58
C TRP A 61 4.70 16.28 -1.54
N HIS A 62 4.26 16.80 -2.68
CA HIS A 62 3.24 17.85 -2.74
C HIS A 62 1.91 17.37 -2.15
N ALA A 63 1.43 16.23 -2.60
CA ALA A 63 0.14 15.68 -2.18
C ALA A 63 0.11 15.20 -0.73
N LEU A 64 1.22 14.63 -0.20
CA LEU A 64 1.27 14.04 1.14
C LEU A 64 1.28 15.07 2.26
N SER A 65 0.43 14.86 3.26
CA SER A 65 0.46 15.57 4.55
C SER A 65 1.79 15.37 5.28
N ALA A 66 2.04 16.16 6.32
CA ALA A 66 3.27 16.09 7.09
C ALA A 66 3.53 14.72 7.74
N THR A 67 2.45 14.04 8.15
CA THR A 67 2.48 12.70 8.76
C THR A 67 2.12 11.58 7.80
N GLY A 68 1.87 11.91 6.53
CA GLY A 68 1.52 10.95 5.49
C GLY A 68 2.71 10.14 5.00
N CYS A 69 2.41 9.01 4.35
CA CYS A 69 3.42 8.14 3.75
C CYS A 69 2.99 7.65 2.36
N ALA A 70 3.99 7.23 1.57
CA ALA A 70 3.77 6.48 0.34
C ALA A 70 4.09 5.00 0.60
N VAL A 71 3.14 4.14 0.26
CA VAL A 71 3.23 2.68 0.31
C VAL A 71 3.18 2.19 -1.13
N LEU A 72 4.33 1.78 -1.64
CA LEU A 72 4.52 1.44 -3.06
C LEU A 72 4.76 -0.06 -3.21
N MET A 73 3.91 -0.71 -4.00
CA MET A 73 4.01 -2.15 -4.27
C MET A 73 4.79 -2.39 -5.56
N THR A 74 5.55 -3.48 -5.59
CA THR A 74 6.29 -3.90 -6.78
C THR A 74 6.58 -5.41 -6.76
N SER A 75 6.55 -6.02 -7.94
CA SER A 75 6.74 -7.46 -8.08
C SER A 75 8.21 -7.89 -8.17
N SER A 76 9.16 -6.97 -8.40
CA SER A 76 10.57 -7.32 -8.67
C SER A 76 11.52 -6.63 -7.71
N LEU A 77 12.52 -7.36 -7.20
CA LEU A 77 13.58 -6.78 -6.37
C LEU A 77 14.41 -5.76 -7.16
N ARG A 78 14.63 -6.00 -8.45
CA ARG A 78 15.37 -5.07 -9.32
C ARG A 78 14.68 -3.72 -9.38
N PHE A 79 13.37 -3.71 -9.60
CA PHE A 79 12.60 -2.48 -9.63
C PHE A 79 12.46 -1.87 -8.23
N ALA A 80 12.25 -2.68 -7.18
CA ALA A 80 12.26 -2.22 -5.79
C ALA A 80 13.55 -1.46 -5.44
N ALA A 81 14.72 -2.00 -5.83
CA ALA A 81 16.01 -1.34 -5.64
C ALA A 81 16.10 -0.01 -6.39
N ALA A 82 15.58 0.09 -7.61
CA ALA A 82 15.53 1.35 -8.37
C ALA A 82 14.63 2.38 -7.69
N VAL A 83 13.45 1.97 -7.19
CA VAL A 83 12.55 2.85 -6.43
C VAL A 83 13.23 3.36 -5.16
N ILE A 84 13.89 2.49 -4.39
CA ILE A 84 14.64 2.89 -3.17
C ILE A 84 15.77 3.84 -3.52
N ALA A 85 16.56 3.53 -4.57
CA ALA A 85 17.68 4.37 -5.01
C ALA A 85 17.23 5.76 -5.49
N SER A 86 16.00 5.88 -6.03
CA SER A 86 15.45 7.16 -6.45
C SER A 86 15.09 8.10 -5.29
N GLN A 87 14.87 7.56 -4.07
CA GLN A 87 14.52 8.36 -2.87
C GLN A 87 15.05 7.73 -1.57
N PRO A 88 16.36 7.51 -1.42
CA PRO A 88 16.93 6.71 -0.32
C PRO A 88 16.74 7.35 1.06
N LYS A 89 16.69 8.69 1.15
CA LYS A 89 16.52 9.40 2.42
C LYS A 89 15.13 9.28 3.00
N ALA A 90 14.13 9.03 2.16
CA ALA A 90 12.74 8.90 2.57
C ALA A 90 12.32 7.43 2.78
N TYR A 91 13.08 6.47 2.24
CA TYR A 91 12.84 5.05 2.50
C TYR A 91 12.92 4.74 4.00
N ARG A 92 11.96 3.98 4.51
CA ARG A 92 11.86 3.62 5.93
C ARG A 92 12.11 2.13 6.16
N TYR A 93 11.31 1.30 5.53
CA TYR A 93 11.37 -0.16 5.61
C TYR A 93 10.50 -0.75 4.51
N ASP A 94 10.55 -2.06 4.40
CA ASP A 94 9.72 -2.85 3.49
C ASP A 94 8.86 -3.87 4.24
N LEU A 95 7.79 -4.27 3.56
CA LEU A 95 7.01 -5.45 3.87
C LEU A 95 7.06 -6.38 2.66
N MET A 96 6.83 -7.66 2.90
CA MET A 96 6.75 -8.67 1.86
C MET A 96 5.35 -9.27 1.86
N TRP A 97 4.66 -9.22 0.73
CA TRP A 97 3.43 -9.96 0.55
C TRP A 97 3.73 -11.33 -0.03
N GLU A 98 3.51 -12.39 0.77
CA GLU A 98 3.56 -13.77 0.32
C GLU A 98 2.22 -14.16 -0.31
N LYS A 99 2.30 -14.61 -1.57
CA LYS A 99 1.16 -14.99 -2.40
C LYS A 99 0.85 -16.47 -2.23
N THR A 100 -0.43 -16.82 -2.24
CA THR A 100 -0.85 -18.25 -2.25
C THR A 100 -0.53 -18.92 -3.58
N LEU A 101 -0.49 -18.17 -4.68
CA LEU A 101 -0.11 -18.69 -6.00
C LEU A 101 1.14 -17.98 -6.48
N ALA A 102 2.17 -18.77 -6.73
CA ALA A 102 3.42 -18.29 -7.32
C ALA A 102 3.25 -18.00 -8.81
N THR A 103 4.11 -17.14 -9.35
CA THR A 103 4.16 -16.74 -10.76
C THR A 103 5.49 -17.11 -11.40
N GLY A 104 5.56 -17.09 -12.74
CA GLY A 104 6.80 -17.35 -13.48
C GLY A 104 6.93 -18.78 -13.98
N HIS A 105 5.83 -19.50 -14.14
CA HIS A 105 5.81 -20.92 -14.61
C HIS A 105 6.58 -21.18 -15.91
N LEU A 106 6.59 -20.21 -16.84
CA LEU A 106 7.34 -20.33 -18.11
C LEU A 106 8.85 -20.49 -17.91
N ASN A 107 9.38 -20.10 -16.76
CA ASN A 107 10.80 -20.18 -16.41
C ASN A 107 11.07 -21.15 -15.25
N ALA A 108 10.13 -22.02 -14.92
CA ALA A 108 10.23 -22.90 -13.77
C ALA A 108 11.42 -23.88 -13.83
N ALA A 109 11.87 -24.22 -15.03
CA ALA A 109 13.06 -25.06 -15.24
C ALA A 109 14.39 -24.32 -14.95
N ASN A 110 14.39 -22.98 -14.95
CA ASN A 110 15.61 -22.18 -14.85
C ASN A 110 15.72 -21.40 -13.53
N ARG A 111 14.61 -21.21 -12.83
CA ARG A 111 14.58 -20.48 -11.54
C ARG A 111 13.35 -20.83 -10.72
N PRO A 112 13.38 -20.66 -9.38
CA PRO A 112 12.21 -20.81 -8.54
C PRO A 112 11.06 -19.88 -8.95
N LEU A 113 9.83 -20.36 -8.76
CA LEU A 113 8.62 -19.55 -8.93
C LEU A 113 8.61 -18.41 -7.92
N ARG A 114 8.14 -17.25 -8.35
CA ARG A 114 8.03 -16.08 -7.47
C ARG A 114 6.72 -16.12 -6.68
N ALA A 115 6.86 -16.33 -5.37
CA ALA A 115 5.74 -16.41 -4.45
C ALA A 115 5.51 -15.13 -3.62
N HIS A 116 6.25 -14.04 -3.87
CA HIS A 116 6.15 -12.82 -3.09
C HIS A 116 6.27 -11.56 -3.94
N GLU A 117 5.81 -10.44 -3.34
CA GLU A 117 5.97 -9.07 -3.85
C GLU A 117 6.45 -8.15 -2.72
N PHE A 118 7.10 -7.06 -3.08
CA PHE A 118 7.64 -6.07 -2.16
C PHE A 118 6.66 -4.93 -1.95
N ILE A 119 6.60 -4.41 -0.73
CA ILE A 119 5.80 -3.25 -0.35
C ILE A 119 6.76 -2.30 0.35
N LEU A 120 7.06 -1.18 -0.27
CA LEU A 120 8.08 -0.24 0.16
C LEU A 120 7.41 0.96 0.84
N ILE A 121 7.88 1.34 2.01
CA ILE A 121 7.33 2.46 2.78
C ILE A 121 8.28 3.65 2.72
N PHE A 122 7.76 4.77 2.25
CA PHE A 122 8.47 6.05 2.19
C PHE A 122 7.74 7.12 2.99
N ALA A 123 8.48 7.89 3.76
CA ALA A 123 7.93 8.96 4.56
C ALA A 123 8.95 10.07 4.80
N ARG A 124 8.47 11.29 5.07
CA ARG A 124 9.33 12.37 5.56
C ARG A 124 9.94 11.99 6.91
N LYS A 125 11.01 12.68 7.30
CA LYS A 125 11.59 12.53 8.65
C LYS A 125 10.55 12.95 9.69
N GLY A 126 10.37 12.13 10.70
CA GLY A 126 9.39 12.37 11.77
C GLY A 126 8.44 11.19 11.97
N THR A 127 7.35 11.43 12.66
CA THR A 127 6.34 10.42 12.96
C THR A 127 5.35 10.30 11.80
N THR A 128 5.15 9.09 11.30
CA THR A 128 4.10 8.74 10.34
C THR A 128 2.93 8.07 11.06
N VAL A 129 1.74 8.16 10.46
CA VAL A 129 0.59 7.38 10.92
C VAL A 129 0.93 5.90 10.77
N PHE A 130 0.87 5.17 11.88
CA PHE A 130 1.01 3.73 11.92
C PHE A 130 0.06 3.14 12.96
N ASN A 131 -0.94 2.41 12.48
CA ASN A 131 -1.95 1.73 13.29
C ASN A 131 -1.70 0.22 13.19
N PRO A 132 -1.00 -0.40 14.14
CA PRO A 132 -0.66 -1.82 14.06
C PRO A 132 -1.93 -2.67 13.99
N GLN A 133 -2.06 -3.46 12.95
CA GLN A 133 -3.17 -4.41 12.78
C GLN A 133 -2.81 -5.68 13.54
N MET A 134 -3.22 -5.74 14.81
CA MET A 134 -2.88 -6.84 15.71
C MET A 134 -3.43 -8.18 15.21
N VAL A 135 -2.66 -9.23 15.37
CA VAL A 135 -3.00 -10.59 14.94
C VAL A 135 -3.36 -11.43 16.15
N GLU A 136 -4.63 -11.82 16.25
CA GLU A 136 -5.10 -12.73 17.30
C GLU A 136 -4.55 -14.15 17.07
N THR A 137 -3.85 -14.70 18.04
CA THR A 137 -3.26 -16.04 17.99
C THR A 137 -3.92 -17.02 18.96
N GLY A 138 -4.71 -16.54 19.91
CA GLY A 138 -5.30 -17.34 20.98
C GLY A 138 -4.27 -17.88 21.97
N VAL A 139 -2.98 -17.61 21.78
CA VAL A 139 -1.89 -18.10 22.66
C VAL A 139 -1.39 -16.94 23.51
N PRO A 140 -1.48 -17.03 24.86
CA PRO A 140 -0.98 -15.98 25.73
C PRO A 140 0.51 -15.68 25.50
N VAL A 141 0.86 -14.39 25.50
CA VAL A 141 2.28 -13.97 25.53
C VAL A 141 2.86 -14.39 26.87
N SER A 142 3.85 -15.28 26.88
CA SER A 142 4.70 -15.47 28.04
C SER A 142 5.40 -14.14 28.34
N SER A 143 5.50 -13.76 29.61
CA SER A 143 6.15 -12.52 30.03
C SER A 143 7.58 -12.46 29.49
N VAL A 144 7.76 -11.83 28.34
CA VAL A 144 9.06 -11.31 27.95
C VAL A 144 9.24 -10.08 28.82
N GLY A 145 10.25 -10.08 29.65
CA GLY A 145 10.46 -9.09 30.68
C GLY A 145 10.24 -7.68 30.17
N ALA A 146 9.49 -6.90 30.93
CA ALA A 146 9.58 -5.46 30.91
C ALA A 146 10.98 -5.07 31.42
N GLY A 147 12.01 -5.58 30.75
CA GLY A 147 13.40 -5.17 30.98
C GLY A 147 13.58 -3.87 30.24
N VAL A 148 13.88 -2.83 30.96
CA VAL A 148 14.55 -1.67 30.40
C VAL A 148 15.80 -2.23 29.71
N ALA A 149 15.76 -2.36 28.38
CA ALA A 149 16.96 -2.68 27.61
C ALA A 149 17.84 -1.45 27.67
N THR A 150 18.63 -1.36 28.73
CA THR A 150 19.78 -0.46 28.79
C THR A 150 20.74 -0.95 27.71
N GLY A 151 20.80 -0.16 26.62
CA GLY A 151 21.73 -0.28 25.51
C GLY A 151 22.29 -1.67 25.21
N SER A 152 21.79 -2.35 24.18
CA SER A 152 22.54 -3.42 23.58
C SER A 152 23.46 -2.86 22.52
N GLU A 153 24.62 -3.47 22.28
CA GLU A 153 25.55 -3.09 21.21
C GLU A 153 24.83 -2.97 19.85
N ASN A 154 23.75 -3.73 19.64
CA ASN A 154 22.97 -3.76 18.40
C ASN A 154 21.91 -2.67 18.29
N TYR A 155 21.39 -2.13 19.38
CA TYR A 155 20.24 -1.21 19.38
C TYR A 155 20.49 0.16 20.00
N GLY A 156 21.70 0.40 20.52
CA GLY A 156 22.05 1.66 21.19
C GLY A 156 21.18 1.92 22.43
N SER A 157 21.16 3.16 22.90
CA SER A 157 20.29 3.58 24.02
C SER A 157 18.90 3.92 23.51
N MET A 158 18.06 2.93 23.25
CA MET A 158 16.63 3.15 23.05
C MET A 158 15.91 3.10 24.39
N ALA A 159 15.26 4.19 24.77
CA ALA A 159 14.30 4.19 25.87
C ALA A 159 13.11 3.33 25.48
N GLN A 160 13.07 2.07 25.90
CA GLN A 160 11.92 1.20 25.68
C GLN A 160 10.88 1.52 26.76
N THR A 161 9.85 2.26 26.40
CA THR A 161 8.59 2.35 27.14
C THR A 161 7.61 1.23 26.77
N ALA A 162 8.12 0.04 26.45
CA ALA A 162 7.25 -1.09 26.13
C ALA A 162 6.50 -1.53 27.38
N LYS A 163 5.20 -1.25 27.44
CA LYS A 163 4.29 -1.83 28.44
C LYS A 163 4.33 -3.34 28.29
N SER A 164 4.40 -4.06 29.43
CA SER A 164 4.32 -5.52 29.44
C SER A 164 3.01 -5.97 28.76
N ARG A 165 3.13 -6.92 27.84
CA ARG A 165 1.98 -7.56 27.17
C ARG A 165 1.76 -9.00 27.66
N ALA A 166 2.27 -9.32 28.85
CA ALA A 166 2.08 -10.65 29.46
C ALA A 166 0.57 -10.99 29.52
N GLY A 167 0.22 -12.19 29.05
CA GLY A 167 -1.16 -12.66 28.98
C GLY A 167 -1.98 -12.20 27.76
N ALA A 168 -1.50 -11.24 26.96
CA ALA A 168 -2.17 -10.87 25.71
C ALA A 168 -2.16 -12.03 24.72
N THR A 169 -3.26 -12.26 24.02
CA THR A 169 -3.41 -13.34 23.00
C THR A 169 -3.16 -12.85 21.60
N ASP A 170 -2.99 -11.56 21.42
CA ASP A 170 -2.67 -10.93 20.14
C ASP A 170 -1.17 -10.61 19.99
N ARG A 171 -0.72 -10.45 18.77
CA ARG A 171 0.68 -10.15 18.40
C ARG A 171 0.74 -8.94 17.50
N HIS A 172 1.86 -8.21 17.57
CA HIS A 172 2.16 -7.18 16.58
C HIS A 172 2.25 -7.78 15.17
N PRO A 173 1.86 -7.02 14.13
CA PRO A 173 1.99 -7.45 12.75
C PRO A 173 3.45 -7.72 12.42
N ARG A 174 3.67 -8.66 11.51
CA ARG A 174 5.01 -9.02 11.02
C ARG A 174 5.24 -8.41 9.65
N SER A 175 6.51 -8.32 9.23
CA SER A 175 6.89 -7.78 7.92
C SER A 175 6.52 -8.70 6.74
N VAL A 176 6.26 -9.98 6.99
CA VAL A 176 5.74 -10.91 5.96
C VAL A 176 4.23 -11.02 6.13
N LEU A 177 3.50 -10.62 5.10
CA LEU A 177 2.05 -10.58 5.03
C LEU A 177 1.53 -11.76 4.20
N HIS A 178 0.60 -12.53 4.76
CA HIS A 178 0.01 -13.70 4.09
C HIS A 178 -1.42 -13.36 3.66
N PHE A 179 -1.61 -13.05 2.38
CA PHE A 179 -2.92 -12.80 1.80
C PHE A 179 -3.10 -13.60 0.51
N GLY A 180 -4.30 -14.17 0.33
CA GLY A 180 -4.64 -14.92 -0.88
C GLY A 180 -4.60 -14.03 -2.12
N THR A 181 -4.17 -14.60 -3.24
CA THR A 181 -4.28 -13.94 -4.56
C THR A 181 -5.72 -13.99 -5.04
N VAL A 182 -6.10 -13.03 -5.91
CA VAL A 182 -7.41 -13.06 -6.57
C VAL A 182 -7.42 -14.19 -7.61
N PRO A 183 -8.30 -15.21 -7.49
CA PRO A 183 -8.36 -16.31 -8.43
C PRO A 183 -8.70 -15.83 -9.86
N THR A 184 -8.13 -16.50 -10.87
CA THR A 184 -8.38 -16.15 -12.29
C THR A 184 -9.82 -16.34 -12.75
N ASN A 185 -10.54 -17.26 -12.11
CA ASN A 185 -11.94 -17.57 -12.39
C ASN A 185 -12.92 -16.78 -11.51
N ASN A 186 -12.45 -15.78 -10.76
CA ASN A 186 -13.33 -14.91 -9.99
C ASN A 186 -14.05 -13.94 -10.94
N GLU A 187 -15.37 -13.99 -10.97
CA GLU A 187 -16.22 -13.10 -11.79
C GLU A 187 -16.06 -11.61 -11.47
N HIS A 188 -15.58 -11.30 -10.26
CA HIS A 188 -15.26 -9.92 -9.82
C HIS A 188 -13.83 -9.48 -10.16
N ARG A 189 -13.06 -10.31 -10.87
CA ARG A 189 -11.70 -9.95 -11.28
C ARG A 189 -11.73 -9.04 -12.49
N ALA A 190 -11.60 -7.74 -12.25
CA ALA A 190 -11.61 -6.73 -13.31
C ALA A 190 -10.24 -6.60 -14.04
N HIS A 191 -9.13 -7.03 -13.41
CA HIS A 191 -7.78 -6.87 -13.96
C HIS A 191 -6.90 -8.11 -13.69
N PRO A 192 -6.06 -8.55 -14.66
CA PRO A 192 -5.16 -9.70 -14.47
C PRO A 192 -4.19 -9.57 -13.28
N GLN A 193 -3.79 -8.36 -12.94
CA GLN A 193 -2.87 -8.04 -11.85
C GLN A 193 -3.57 -7.43 -10.63
N GLN A 194 -4.88 -7.61 -10.50
CA GLN A 194 -5.67 -7.07 -9.40
C GLN A 194 -5.12 -7.56 -8.05
N LYS A 195 -4.83 -6.60 -7.16
CA LYS A 195 -4.39 -6.89 -5.80
C LYS A 195 -5.58 -7.33 -4.93
N PRO A 196 -5.35 -8.24 -3.96
CA PRO A 196 -6.40 -8.65 -3.03
C PRO A 196 -6.89 -7.49 -2.19
N ILE A 197 -8.22 -7.32 -2.12
CA ILE A 197 -8.83 -6.24 -1.32
C ILE A 197 -8.45 -6.35 0.16
N ASP A 198 -8.36 -7.57 0.70
CA ASP A 198 -7.99 -7.78 2.11
C ASP A 198 -6.57 -7.28 2.41
N LEU A 199 -5.60 -7.48 1.50
CA LEU A 199 -4.26 -6.93 1.60
C LEU A 199 -4.29 -5.40 1.59
N LEU A 200 -5.01 -4.82 0.60
CA LEU A 200 -5.12 -3.36 0.47
C LEU A 200 -5.84 -2.74 1.69
N CYS A 201 -6.90 -3.38 2.20
CA CYS A 201 -7.58 -2.96 3.42
C CYS A 201 -6.65 -2.99 4.64
N ASN A 202 -5.79 -4.01 4.74
CA ASN A 202 -4.78 -4.07 5.81
C ASN A 202 -3.83 -2.88 5.74
N LEU A 203 -3.26 -2.60 4.56
CA LEU A 203 -2.35 -1.47 4.34
C LEU A 203 -3.03 -0.11 4.58
N VAL A 204 -4.26 0.07 4.08
CA VAL A 204 -5.05 1.29 4.30
C VAL A 204 -5.27 1.54 5.79
N ARG A 205 -5.69 0.53 6.55
CA ARG A 205 -5.91 0.68 8.01
C ARG A 205 -4.62 0.96 8.75
N GLN A 206 -3.53 0.34 8.33
CA GLN A 206 -2.22 0.46 8.97
C GLN A 206 -1.61 1.85 8.80
N TYR A 207 -1.81 2.48 7.64
CA TYR A 207 -1.12 3.71 7.25
C TYR A 207 -2.04 4.94 7.09
N SER A 208 -3.30 4.85 7.50
CA SER A 208 -4.23 5.97 7.50
C SER A 208 -5.27 5.87 8.60
N ASN A 209 -5.91 6.99 8.95
CA ASN A 209 -7.02 7.04 9.89
C ASN A 209 -8.37 7.08 9.15
N HIS A 210 -9.46 6.82 9.88
CA HIS A 210 -10.80 6.96 9.33
C HIS A 210 -11.03 8.40 8.82
N GLY A 211 -11.65 8.54 7.65
CA GLY A 211 -11.91 9.84 7.00
C GLY A 211 -10.74 10.44 6.22
N ASP A 212 -9.52 9.92 6.36
CA ASP A 212 -8.34 10.35 5.61
C ASP A 212 -8.52 10.17 4.09
N LEU A 213 -7.76 10.92 3.30
CA LEU A 213 -7.68 10.75 1.85
C LEU A 213 -6.55 9.77 1.50
N VAL A 214 -6.92 8.69 0.82
CA VAL A 214 -6.02 7.71 0.20
C VAL A 214 -5.99 7.96 -1.30
N VAL A 215 -4.80 7.95 -1.90
CA VAL A 215 -4.61 8.28 -3.31
C VAL A 215 -3.81 7.18 -4.01
N ASP A 216 -4.26 6.78 -5.21
CA ASP A 216 -3.55 5.84 -6.07
C ASP A 216 -3.32 6.45 -7.47
N PRO A 217 -2.09 6.88 -7.79
CA PRO A 217 -1.76 7.45 -9.09
C PRO A 217 -1.73 6.43 -10.24
N TYR A 218 -1.75 5.12 -9.96
CA TYR A 218 -1.75 4.04 -10.95
C TYR A 218 -2.82 3.00 -10.61
N ALA A 219 -4.07 3.48 -10.50
CA ALA A 219 -5.15 2.75 -9.85
C ALA A 219 -5.63 1.50 -10.61
N GLY A 220 -5.34 1.37 -11.91
CA GLY A 220 -5.75 0.21 -12.69
C GLY A 220 -7.25 -0.06 -12.58
N SER A 221 -7.61 -1.21 -12.04
CA SER A 221 -9.02 -1.59 -11.81
C SER A 221 -9.70 -0.87 -10.66
N GLY A 222 -9.01 0.01 -9.92
CA GLY A 222 -9.59 0.74 -8.78
C GLY A 222 -9.61 -0.04 -7.46
N SER A 223 -8.88 -1.14 -7.34
CA SER A 223 -8.86 -1.97 -6.11
C SER A 223 -8.46 -1.20 -4.87
N THR A 224 -7.49 -0.28 -4.99
CA THR A 224 -7.06 0.61 -3.88
C THR A 224 -8.19 1.55 -3.47
N ILE A 225 -8.93 2.10 -4.44
CA ILE A 225 -10.06 3.00 -4.21
C ILE A 225 -11.17 2.25 -3.46
N GLU A 226 -11.48 1.02 -3.91
CA GLU A 226 -12.46 0.15 -3.28
C GLU A 226 -12.06 -0.17 -1.84
N ALA A 227 -10.83 -0.62 -1.61
CA ALA A 227 -10.32 -0.95 -0.28
C ALA A 227 -10.34 0.25 0.68
N ALA A 228 -9.93 1.44 0.21
CA ALA A 228 -9.95 2.66 1.02
C ALA A 228 -11.36 3.01 1.47
N ARG A 229 -12.34 2.98 0.56
CA ARG A 229 -13.75 3.26 0.87
C ARG A 229 -14.37 2.21 1.77
N ALA A 230 -14.08 0.92 1.55
CA ALA A 230 -14.52 -0.16 2.43
C ALA A 230 -13.98 0.00 3.86
N CYS A 231 -12.84 0.66 4.01
CA CYS A 231 -12.24 0.97 5.30
C CYS A 231 -12.68 2.33 5.88
N GLY A 232 -13.62 3.06 5.27
CA GLY A 232 -14.11 4.36 5.75
C GLY A 232 -13.14 5.52 5.46
N ARG A 233 -12.35 5.42 4.38
CA ARG A 233 -11.47 6.48 3.91
C ARG A 233 -12.05 7.13 2.66
N ARG A 234 -11.70 8.39 2.40
CA ARG A 234 -11.91 9.00 1.09
C ARG A 234 -10.87 8.44 0.14
N ALA A 235 -11.19 8.34 -1.14
CA ALA A 235 -10.26 7.80 -2.11
C ALA A 235 -10.35 8.51 -3.46
N LEU A 236 -9.19 8.71 -4.07
CA LEU A 236 -9.00 9.19 -5.44
C LEU A 236 -7.95 8.31 -6.12
N GLY A 237 -8.02 8.20 -7.44
CA GLY A 237 -7.00 7.53 -8.22
C GLY A 237 -7.16 7.81 -9.69
N TRP A 238 -6.08 7.62 -10.44
CA TRP A 238 -6.01 7.84 -11.88
C TRP A 238 -5.51 6.60 -12.60
N ASP A 239 -5.95 6.47 -13.83
CA ASP A 239 -5.40 5.52 -14.79
C ASP A 239 -5.40 6.13 -16.18
N SER A 240 -4.28 6.00 -16.90
CA SER A 240 -4.14 6.54 -18.25
C SER A 240 -4.88 5.72 -19.32
N SER A 241 -5.31 4.50 -18.98
CA SER A 241 -6.04 3.62 -19.87
C SER A 241 -7.54 3.90 -19.85
N PRO A 242 -8.17 4.20 -21.00
CA PRO A 242 -9.61 4.37 -21.06
C PRO A 242 -10.41 3.10 -20.75
N ARG A 243 -9.72 1.97 -20.61
CA ARG A 243 -10.35 0.71 -20.17
C ARG A 243 -10.73 0.76 -18.69
N PHE A 244 -9.97 1.47 -17.86
CA PHE A 244 -10.13 1.52 -16.41
C PHE A 244 -10.54 2.91 -15.93
N GLY A 245 -9.93 3.97 -16.50
CA GLY A 245 -10.26 5.35 -16.16
C GLY A 245 -11.58 5.79 -16.80
N VAL A 246 -12.35 6.55 -16.04
CA VAL A 246 -13.55 7.25 -16.53
C VAL A 246 -13.27 8.75 -16.60
N ALA A 247 -13.97 9.45 -17.49
CA ALA A 247 -13.85 10.91 -17.59
C ALA A 247 -14.04 11.55 -16.20
N PRO A 248 -13.21 12.54 -15.82
CA PRO A 248 -13.33 13.21 -14.55
C PRO A 248 -14.76 13.75 -14.38
N ARG A 249 -15.39 13.47 -13.25
CA ARG A 249 -16.64 14.13 -12.92
C ARG A 249 -16.33 15.61 -12.72
N THR A 250 -16.93 16.47 -13.53
CA THR A 250 -16.86 17.91 -13.30
C THR A 250 -17.22 18.17 -11.85
N ARG A 251 -16.25 18.62 -11.06
CA ARG A 251 -16.51 19.08 -9.70
C ARG A 251 -17.49 20.24 -9.85
N ALA A 252 -18.74 20.04 -9.50
CA ALA A 252 -19.68 21.14 -9.34
C ALA A 252 -18.97 22.13 -8.40
N ALA A 253 -18.75 23.34 -8.85
CA ALA A 253 -18.22 24.43 -8.04
C ALA A 253 -19.10 24.48 -6.78
N GLY A 254 -18.52 24.07 -5.66
CA GLY A 254 -19.24 23.87 -4.42
C GLY A 254 -19.89 25.18 -4.00
N GLY A 255 -21.20 25.16 -3.96
CA GLY A 255 -21.94 26.15 -3.20
C GLY A 255 -21.51 26.05 -1.75
N ALA A 256 -20.91 27.10 -1.24
CA ALA A 256 -20.86 27.36 0.18
C ALA A 256 -22.29 27.44 0.70
N GLN A 257 -22.64 26.59 1.65
CA GLN A 257 -23.61 26.86 2.73
C GLN A 257 -23.19 26.02 3.93
#